data_106117e3158e478fbac3d149e328c67c
#
_entry.id   106117e3158e478fbac3d149e328c67c
#
_cell.length_a   1.000
_cell.length_b   1.000
_cell.length_c   1.000
_cell.angle_alpha   90.00
_cell.angle_beta   90.00
_cell.angle_gamma   90.00
#
_symmetry.space_group_name_H-M   'P 1'
#
loop_
_entity.id
_entity.type
_entity.pdbx_description
1 polymer ?
#
loop_
_entity_poly.entity_id
_entity_poly.type
_entity_poly.pdbx_seq_one_letter_code
_entity_poly.pdbx_strand_id
1 'polypeptide(L)'
;MFNIYALSVLCLFACMPNESKQSMSENTLPSMKKSIHEFIVTDINGQSFDFSTLKGKKIMVVNTASKCGLTPQYKGLEALYNTYKDKNFVIIGFPANDFMAQEPGTNEEIATFCSKNYGVSFPMMSKISVKGKDMHPIYRFLTSLNENGLEDNQVKWNFQKYLLNEEGFLEKIIPPSTEPDDEQIIRWIEAG
;
A
#
# COMPACT_ATOMS: atom_id res chain seq x y z
N MET A 1 -91.08 6.06 -38.86
CA MET A 1 -90.05 6.06 -39.91
C MET A 1 -88.93 6.90 -39.56
N PHE A 2 -87.89 6.44 -38.87
CA PHE A 2 -86.60 7.09 -38.77
C PHE A 2 -85.61 6.00 -38.49
N ASN A 3 -84.70 5.83 -39.39
CA ASN A 3 -83.61 4.88 -39.36
C ASN A 3 -82.38 5.53 -38.74
N ILE A 4 -81.88 4.95 -37.69
CA ILE A 4 -80.70 5.50 -37.05
C ILE A 4 -79.57 4.47 -37.24
N TYR A 5 -78.59 4.82 -38.07
CA TYR A 5 -77.37 4.06 -38.28
C TYR A 5 -76.46 4.29 -37.10
N ALA A 6 -76.14 3.25 -36.37
CA ALA A 6 -75.15 3.26 -35.35
C ALA A 6 -73.75 3.03 -35.99
N LEU A 7 -72.86 4.08 -35.86
CA LEU A 7 -71.52 4.03 -36.37
C LEU A 7 -70.59 3.39 -35.27
N SER A 8 -70.15 2.18 -35.56
CA SER A 8 -69.21 1.49 -34.64
C SER A 8 -67.79 2.03 -34.86
N VAL A 9 -67.25 2.72 -33.86
CA VAL A 9 -65.85 3.17 -33.84
C VAL A 9 -64.99 2.06 -33.26
N LEU A 10 -64.19 1.48 -34.10
CA LEU A 10 -63.25 0.42 -33.75
C LEU A 10 -61.95 1.13 -33.25
N CYS A 11 -61.72 1.17 -31.92
CA CYS A 11 -60.45 1.61 -31.33
C CYS A 11 -59.39 0.55 -31.51
N LEU A 12 -58.45 0.77 -32.44
CA LEU A 12 -57.21 0.02 -32.54
C LEU A 12 -56.26 0.46 -31.45
N PHE A 13 -56.10 -0.35 -30.40
CA PHE A 13 -55.03 -0.20 -29.43
C PHE A 13 -53.72 -0.68 -30.09
N ALA A 14 -52.89 0.27 -30.48
CA ALA A 14 -51.51 -0.02 -30.89
C ALA A 14 -50.70 -0.44 -29.65
N CYS A 15 -50.31 -1.70 -29.61
CA CYS A 15 -49.39 -2.25 -28.64
C CYS A 15 -48.00 -1.73 -28.97
N MET A 16 -47.47 -0.73 -28.20
CA MET A 16 -46.09 -0.32 -28.31
C MET A 16 -45.19 -1.33 -27.59
N PRO A 17 -44.08 -1.79 -28.18
CA PRO A 17 -43.17 -2.65 -27.50
C PRO A 17 -42.45 -1.84 -26.42
N ASN A 18 -42.44 -2.35 -25.18
CA ASN A 18 -41.71 -1.84 -24.04
C ASN A 18 -40.22 -2.06 -24.28
N GLU A 19 -39.49 -1.00 -24.65
CA GLU A 19 -38.02 -1.04 -24.69
C GLU A 19 -37.52 -1.22 -23.27
N SER A 20 -37.17 -2.45 -22.93
CA SER A 20 -36.41 -2.76 -21.74
C SER A 20 -35.04 -2.04 -21.85
N LYS A 21 -34.83 -1.01 -21.01
CA LYS A 21 -33.53 -0.42 -20.77
C LYS A 21 -32.61 -1.51 -20.24
N GLN A 22 -31.85 -2.10 -21.14
CA GLN A 22 -30.69 -2.91 -20.80
C GLN A 22 -29.71 -1.99 -20.04
N SER A 23 -29.64 -2.18 -18.73
CA SER A 23 -28.58 -1.59 -17.93
C SER A 23 -27.26 -2.14 -18.46
N MET A 24 -26.49 -1.28 -19.12
CA MET A 24 -25.10 -1.57 -19.42
C MET A 24 -24.41 -1.81 -18.08
N SER A 25 -24.13 -3.06 -17.75
CA SER A 25 -23.20 -3.39 -16.70
C SER A 25 -21.85 -2.78 -17.13
N GLU A 26 -21.38 -1.78 -16.40
CA GLU A 26 -20.00 -1.35 -16.51
C GLU A 26 -19.13 -2.60 -16.32
N ASN A 27 -18.52 -3.01 -17.40
CA ASN A 27 -17.50 -4.04 -17.43
C ASN A 27 -16.26 -3.43 -16.76
N THR A 28 -16.27 -3.33 -15.43
CA THR A 28 -15.08 -3.03 -14.65
C THR A 28 -14.12 -4.17 -14.90
N LEU A 29 -13.14 -3.92 -15.77
CA LEU A 29 -11.97 -4.77 -15.89
C LEU A 29 -11.44 -4.99 -14.47
N PRO A 30 -11.13 -6.23 -14.05
CA PRO A 30 -10.55 -6.46 -12.75
C PRO A 30 -9.30 -5.58 -12.64
N SER A 31 -9.28 -4.67 -11.66
CA SER A 31 -8.09 -3.90 -11.33
C SER A 31 -6.97 -4.91 -11.12
N MET A 32 -5.96 -4.90 -11.99
CA MET A 32 -4.83 -5.80 -11.85
C MET A 32 -4.06 -5.34 -10.61
N LYS A 33 -4.12 -6.14 -9.56
CA LYS A 33 -3.37 -5.95 -8.33
C LYS A 33 -1.90 -5.78 -8.69
N LYS A 34 -1.33 -4.60 -8.39
CA LYS A 34 0.09 -4.33 -8.62
C LYS A 34 0.96 -5.08 -7.62
N SER A 35 2.18 -5.39 -8.03
CA SER A 35 3.21 -5.91 -7.15
C SER A 35 4.22 -4.81 -6.80
N ILE A 36 4.75 -4.83 -5.56
CA ILE A 36 5.83 -3.93 -5.18
C ILE A 36 7.09 -4.14 -6.05
N HIS A 37 7.22 -5.31 -6.66
CA HIS A 37 8.33 -5.65 -7.57
C HIS A 37 8.36 -4.82 -8.86
N GLU A 38 7.32 -4.02 -9.14
CA GLU A 38 7.26 -3.11 -10.29
C GLU A 38 7.93 -1.76 -10.01
N PHE A 39 8.36 -1.52 -8.76
CA PHE A 39 8.92 -0.23 -8.36
C PHE A 39 10.44 -0.21 -8.41
N ILE A 40 10.97 0.92 -8.89
CA ILE A 40 12.36 1.31 -8.74
C ILE A 40 12.36 2.62 -7.96
N VAL A 41 13.14 2.68 -6.89
CA VAL A 41 13.25 3.85 -6.01
C VAL A 41 14.72 4.26 -5.83
N THR A 42 14.97 5.35 -5.13
CA THR A 42 16.33 5.76 -4.77
C THR A 42 16.63 5.34 -3.34
N ASP A 43 17.76 4.70 -3.09
CA ASP A 43 18.22 4.39 -1.74
C ASP A 43 18.76 5.64 -1.01
N ILE A 44 19.10 5.48 0.26
CA ILE A 44 19.57 6.58 1.10
C ILE A 44 20.92 7.16 0.64
N ASN A 45 21.68 6.43 -0.17
CA ASN A 45 22.97 6.85 -0.74
C ASN A 45 22.82 7.44 -2.17
N GLY A 46 21.58 7.61 -2.66
CA GLY A 46 21.30 8.12 -4.01
C GLY A 46 21.42 7.09 -5.12
N GLN A 47 21.54 5.79 -4.79
CA GLN A 47 21.62 4.71 -5.78
C GLN A 47 20.22 4.20 -6.15
N SER A 48 20.08 3.68 -7.38
CA SER A 48 18.85 3.03 -7.81
C SER A 48 18.64 1.70 -7.07
N PHE A 49 17.46 1.51 -6.48
CA PHE A 49 17.04 0.29 -5.82
C PHE A 49 15.83 -0.31 -6.54
N ASP A 50 16.03 -1.47 -7.14
CA ASP A 50 15.01 -2.20 -7.90
C ASP A 50 14.36 -3.27 -7.03
N PHE A 51 13.07 -3.11 -6.71
CA PHE A 51 12.30 -4.08 -5.93
C PHE A 51 12.14 -5.44 -6.62
N SER A 52 12.34 -5.53 -7.93
CA SER A 52 12.29 -6.83 -8.64
C SER A 52 13.37 -7.81 -8.16
N THR A 53 14.44 -7.29 -7.56
CA THR A 53 15.53 -8.08 -6.96
C THR A 53 15.11 -8.80 -5.66
N LEU A 54 13.95 -8.42 -5.12
CA LEU A 54 13.40 -8.99 -3.89
C LEU A 54 12.35 -10.09 -4.13
N LYS A 55 12.13 -10.51 -5.38
CA LYS A 55 11.21 -11.61 -5.71
C LYS A 55 11.57 -12.87 -4.91
N GLY A 56 10.54 -13.52 -4.36
CA GLY A 56 10.71 -14.70 -3.49
C GLY A 56 11.05 -14.36 -2.05
N LYS A 57 11.02 -13.07 -1.66
CA LYS A 57 11.20 -12.65 -0.27
C LYS A 57 9.92 -12.04 0.28
N LYS A 58 9.61 -12.31 1.52
CA LYS A 58 8.67 -11.51 2.31
C LYS A 58 9.27 -10.15 2.61
N ILE A 59 8.51 -9.10 2.40
CA ILE A 59 8.98 -7.72 2.49
C ILE A 59 8.20 -6.98 3.57
N MET A 60 8.89 -6.35 4.52
CA MET A 60 8.30 -5.37 5.43
C MET A 60 8.72 -3.98 4.96
N VAL A 61 7.76 -3.16 4.56
CA VAL A 61 7.99 -1.72 4.32
C VAL A 61 7.58 -0.96 5.56
N VAL A 62 8.44 -0.03 6.03
CA VAL A 62 8.18 0.79 7.22
C VAL A 62 8.60 2.24 6.98
N ASN A 63 7.73 3.21 7.31
CA ASN A 63 8.10 4.62 7.31
C ASN A 63 8.71 5.01 8.65
N THR A 64 9.83 5.71 8.61
CA THR A 64 10.67 5.95 9.79
C THR A 64 10.92 7.43 10.06
N ALA A 65 11.31 7.75 11.28
CA ALA A 65 11.73 9.09 11.68
C ALA A 65 12.72 9.06 12.86
N SER A 66 13.67 10.00 12.87
CA SER A 66 14.75 10.08 13.87
C SER A 66 14.34 10.78 15.17
N LYS A 67 13.27 11.59 15.18
CA LYS A 67 12.82 12.40 16.32
C LYS A 67 11.39 12.07 16.78
N CYS A 68 11.01 10.81 16.70
CA CYS A 68 9.70 10.30 17.08
C CYS A 68 9.78 9.55 18.42
N GLY A 69 8.69 9.56 19.20
CA GLY A 69 8.60 8.71 20.40
C GLY A 69 8.73 7.21 20.08
N LEU A 70 8.45 6.79 18.82
CA LEU A 70 8.59 5.41 18.36
C LEU A 70 9.97 5.10 17.75
N THR A 71 10.89 6.07 17.68
CA THR A 71 12.26 5.87 17.14
C THR A 71 13.00 4.67 17.76
N PRO A 72 12.81 4.34 19.06
CA PRO A 72 13.42 3.13 19.65
C PRO A 72 13.05 1.81 18.94
N GLN A 73 11.97 1.75 18.15
CA GLN A 73 11.62 0.58 17.35
C GLN A 73 12.69 0.21 16.31
N TYR A 74 13.60 1.11 15.93
CA TYR A 74 14.74 0.74 15.08
C TYR A 74 15.55 -0.42 15.67
N LYS A 75 15.68 -0.49 17.00
CA LYS A 75 16.38 -1.60 17.66
C LYS A 75 15.66 -2.94 17.41
N GLY A 76 14.35 -2.96 17.55
CA GLY A 76 13.54 -4.15 17.29
C GLY A 76 13.53 -4.53 15.79
N LEU A 77 13.45 -3.53 14.89
CA LEU A 77 13.53 -3.78 13.44
C LEU A 77 14.88 -4.39 13.06
N GLU A 78 15.98 -3.87 13.59
CA GLU A 78 17.32 -4.41 13.31
C GLU A 78 17.50 -5.83 13.87
N ALA A 79 17.00 -6.08 15.08
CA ALA A 79 17.04 -7.43 15.67
C ALA A 79 16.21 -8.43 14.83
N LEU A 80 15.02 -8.03 14.39
CA LEU A 80 14.16 -8.82 13.50
C LEU A 80 14.86 -9.10 12.17
N TYR A 81 15.41 -8.07 11.54
CA TYR A 81 16.13 -8.21 10.29
C TYR A 81 17.30 -9.19 10.41
N ASN A 82 18.14 -9.06 11.43
CA ASN A 82 19.27 -9.96 11.65
C ASN A 82 18.86 -11.41 11.90
N THR A 83 17.67 -11.64 12.50
CA THR A 83 17.15 -12.99 12.73
C THR A 83 16.65 -13.67 11.46
N TYR A 84 16.08 -12.88 10.52
CA TYR A 84 15.32 -13.43 9.39
C TYR A 84 15.86 -13.09 8.00
N LYS A 85 16.89 -12.22 7.85
CA LYS A 85 17.43 -11.80 6.55
C LYS A 85 17.90 -12.96 5.66
N ASP A 86 18.39 -14.05 6.29
CA ASP A 86 18.85 -15.25 5.60
C ASP A 86 17.72 -16.29 5.38
N LYS A 87 16.47 -15.94 5.74
CA LYS A 87 15.26 -16.76 5.63
C LYS A 87 14.22 -16.13 4.71
N ASN A 88 14.66 -15.58 3.59
CA ASN A 88 13.80 -14.93 2.60
C ASN A 88 12.93 -13.80 3.16
N PHE A 89 13.44 -13.01 4.09
CA PHE A 89 12.79 -11.83 4.64
C PHE A 89 13.67 -10.58 4.49
N VAL A 90 13.04 -9.43 4.24
CA VAL A 90 13.74 -8.15 4.16
C VAL A 90 12.89 -7.02 4.74
N ILE A 91 13.54 -6.07 5.40
CA ILE A 91 12.93 -4.81 5.83
C ILE A 91 13.42 -3.70 4.90
N ILE A 92 12.51 -2.82 4.48
CA ILE A 92 12.81 -1.63 3.68
C ILE A 92 12.31 -0.41 4.44
N GLY A 93 13.23 0.44 4.88
CA GLY A 93 12.92 1.66 5.63
C GLY A 93 12.80 2.88 4.72
N PHE A 94 11.72 3.65 4.88
CA PHE A 94 11.51 4.92 4.18
C PHE A 94 11.46 6.07 5.20
N PRO A 95 12.51 6.89 5.34
CA PRO A 95 12.43 8.11 6.14
C PRO A 95 11.34 9.04 5.62
N ALA A 96 10.54 9.61 6.52
CA ALA A 96 9.41 10.48 6.16
C ALA A 96 9.23 11.62 7.14
N ASN A 97 9.11 12.87 6.63
CA ASN A 97 8.99 14.07 7.47
C ASN A 97 7.53 14.56 7.61
N ASP A 98 6.56 13.75 7.22
CA ASP A 98 5.15 14.14 7.14
C ASP A 98 4.44 14.24 8.50
N PHE A 99 5.06 13.73 9.56
CA PHE A 99 4.48 13.70 10.90
C PHE A 99 5.28 14.62 11.85
N MET A 100 4.72 15.81 12.08
CA MET A 100 5.27 16.84 12.97
C MET A 100 6.75 17.17 12.70
N ALA A 101 7.19 17.09 11.45
CA ALA A 101 8.58 17.35 11.04
C ALA A 101 9.61 16.55 11.86
N GLN A 102 9.30 15.29 12.17
CA GLN A 102 10.14 14.42 13.00
C GLN A 102 11.30 13.74 12.24
N GLU A 103 11.46 14.02 10.94
CA GLU A 103 12.62 13.58 10.14
C GLU A 103 13.23 14.76 9.35
N PRO A 104 13.77 15.77 10.03
CA PRO A 104 14.25 16.99 9.37
C PRO A 104 15.59 16.82 8.65
N GLY A 105 16.37 15.77 8.98
CA GLY A 105 17.73 15.54 8.47
C GLY A 105 17.79 15.33 6.96
N THR A 106 19.00 15.49 6.40
CA THR A 106 19.32 15.03 5.04
C THR A 106 19.42 13.50 5.00
N ASN A 107 19.51 12.91 3.83
CA ASN A 107 19.70 11.45 3.71
C ASN A 107 20.99 10.99 4.40
N GLU A 108 22.09 11.76 4.28
CA GLU A 108 23.38 11.46 4.91
C GLU A 108 23.30 11.54 6.44
N GLU A 109 22.58 12.53 6.97
CA GLU A 109 22.37 12.69 8.42
C GLU A 109 21.53 11.53 8.96
N ILE A 110 20.47 11.13 8.23
CA ILE A 110 19.59 10.00 8.58
C ILE A 110 20.38 8.69 8.56
N ALA A 111 21.14 8.42 7.49
CA ALA A 111 21.98 7.22 7.37
C ALA A 111 22.96 7.12 8.54
N THR A 112 23.62 8.25 8.87
CA THR A 112 24.54 8.34 10.00
C THR A 112 23.84 8.10 11.33
N PHE A 113 22.66 8.70 11.54
CA PHE A 113 21.85 8.50 12.73
C PHE A 113 21.45 7.02 12.92
N CYS A 114 20.92 6.40 11.88
CA CYS A 114 20.47 5.00 11.91
C CYS A 114 21.61 4.04 12.21
N SER A 115 22.75 4.19 11.52
CA SER A 115 23.90 3.30 11.70
C SER A 115 24.56 3.47 13.07
N LYS A 116 24.79 4.73 13.51
CA LYS A 116 25.51 4.99 14.77
C LYS A 116 24.68 4.69 16.03
N ASN A 117 23.37 4.98 16.00
CA ASN A 117 22.55 4.86 17.20
C ASN A 117 21.86 3.50 17.33
N TYR A 118 21.58 2.83 16.20
CA TYR A 118 20.78 1.61 16.18
C TYR A 118 21.45 0.45 15.43
N GLY A 119 22.59 0.70 14.78
CA GLY A 119 23.28 -0.32 13.99
C GLY A 119 22.49 -0.80 12.78
N VAL A 120 21.56 0.02 12.26
CA VAL A 120 20.66 -0.35 11.16
C VAL A 120 21.48 -0.84 9.97
N SER A 121 21.19 -2.09 9.55
CA SER A 121 21.82 -2.76 8.43
C SER A 121 20.84 -3.16 7.32
N PHE A 122 19.52 -3.08 7.58
CA PHE A 122 18.52 -3.27 6.53
C PHE A 122 18.50 -2.09 5.54
N PRO A 123 18.07 -2.30 4.29
CA PRO A 123 17.99 -1.26 3.28
C PRO A 123 17.16 -0.06 3.70
N MET A 124 17.78 1.11 3.66
CA MET A 124 17.13 2.40 3.86
C MET A 124 17.02 3.13 2.52
N MET A 125 15.85 3.69 2.25
CA MET A 125 15.59 4.47 1.04
C MET A 125 15.77 5.97 1.30
N SER A 126 15.87 6.75 0.25
CA SER A 126 15.83 8.22 0.34
C SER A 126 14.57 8.69 1.03
N LYS A 127 14.68 9.82 1.75
CA LYS A 127 13.52 10.45 2.39
C LYS A 127 12.46 10.83 1.37
N ILE A 128 11.21 10.42 1.62
CA ILE A 128 10.06 10.68 0.76
C ILE A 128 8.87 11.22 1.55
N SER A 129 7.83 11.70 0.86
CA SER A 129 6.51 11.93 1.46
C SER A 129 5.68 10.65 1.39
N VAL A 130 5.02 10.31 2.51
CA VAL A 130 4.17 9.10 2.64
C VAL A 130 2.69 9.44 2.72
N LYS A 131 2.33 10.73 2.61
CA LYS A 131 0.92 11.19 2.60
C LYS A 131 0.75 12.52 1.86
N GLY A 132 -0.51 12.90 1.63
CA GLY A 132 -0.85 14.19 1.00
C GLY A 132 -0.59 14.21 -0.51
N LYS A 133 -0.54 15.43 -1.07
CA LYS A 133 -0.44 15.62 -2.53
C LYS A 133 0.89 15.16 -3.12
N ASP A 134 1.95 15.20 -2.33
CA ASP A 134 3.31 14.86 -2.75
C ASP A 134 3.68 13.41 -2.39
N MET A 135 2.67 12.59 -2.01
CA MET A 135 2.87 11.17 -1.65
C MET A 135 3.59 10.42 -2.77
N HIS A 136 4.66 9.74 -2.40
CA HIS A 136 5.46 8.94 -3.33
C HIS A 136 4.63 7.77 -3.93
N PRO A 137 4.82 7.40 -5.21
CA PRO A 137 4.05 6.34 -5.87
C PRO A 137 4.00 5.01 -5.11
N ILE A 138 5.10 4.60 -4.48
CA ILE A 138 5.14 3.34 -3.69
C ILE A 138 4.19 3.40 -2.49
N TYR A 139 4.02 4.57 -1.85
CA TYR A 139 3.06 4.72 -0.75
C TYR A 139 1.63 4.85 -1.25
N ARG A 140 1.42 5.40 -2.47
CA ARG A 140 0.10 5.35 -3.13
C ARG A 140 -0.32 3.89 -3.36
N PHE A 141 0.60 3.08 -3.88
CA PHE A 141 0.37 1.64 -4.02
C PHE A 141 0.00 0.99 -2.67
N LEU A 142 0.77 1.22 -1.61
CA LEU A 142 0.52 0.62 -0.29
C LEU A 142 -0.80 1.09 0.36
N THR A 143 -1.36 2.23 -0.04
CA THR A 143 -2.51 2.86 0.62
C THR A 143 -3.80 2.84 -0.19
N SER A 144 -3.77 2.50 -1.49
CA SER A 144 -4.96 2.48 -2.36
C SER A 144 -5.41 1.07 -2.69
N LEU A 145 -6.67 0.74 -2.38
CA LEU A 145 -7.31 -0.53 -2.75
C LEU A 145 -7.14 -0.86 -4.23
N ASN A 146 -7.30 0.14 -5.11
CA ASN A 146 -7.19 -0.05 -6.56
C ASN A 146 -5.79 -0.49 -7.01
N GLU A 147 -4.76 -0.21 -6.22
CA GLU A 147 -3.37 -0.59 -6.52
C GLU A 147 -2.91 -1.81 -5.72
N ASN A 148 -3.19 -1.86 -4.40
CA ASN A 148 -2.73 -2.93 -3.53
C ASN A 148 -3.64 -4.17 -3.51
N GLY A 149 -4.92 -4.01 -3.90
CA GLY A 149 -5.89 -5.10 -3.94
C GLY A 149 -6.32 -5.62 -2.57
N LEU A 150 -5.98 -4.94 -1.48
CA LEU A 150 -6.32 -5.33 -0.11
C LEU A 150 -7.36 -4.38 0.50
N GLU A 151 -7.01 -3.09 0.69
CA GLU A 151 -7.88 -2.07 1.26
C GLU A 151 -7.37 -0.65 1.02
N ASP A 152 -8.27 0.34 1.06
CA ASP A 152 -7.90 1.74 1.20
C ASP A 152 -7.49 2.02 2.64
N ASN A 153 -6.34 2.66 2.82
CA ASN A 153 -5.84 3.03 4.13
C ASN A 153 -5.04 4.34 4.09
N GLN A 154 -4.60 4.78 5.25
CA GLN A 154 -3.72 5.94 5.38
C GLN A 154 -2.56 5.62 6.30
N VAL A 155 -1.39 6.18 6.02
CA VAL A 155 -0.28 6.15 6.96
C VAL A 155 -0.66 7.01 8.17
N LYS A 156 -0.86 6.37 9.32
CA LYS A 156 -1.39 7.02 10.53
C LYS A 156 -0.30 7.77 11.31
N TRP A 157 0.92 7.24 11.32
CA TRP A 157 2.07 7.80 12.02
C TRP A 157 3.38 7.20 11.54
N ASN A 158 4.53 7.69 12.03
CA ASN A 158 5.83 7.06 11.84
C ASN A 158 5.82 5.63 12.38
N PHE A 159 6.57 4.75 11.76
CA PHE A 159 6.72 3.32 12.08
C PHE A 159 5.47 2.48 11.80
N GLN A 160 4.57 2.91 10.90
CA GLN A 160 3.57 2.00 10.32
C GLN A 160 4.26 1.00 9.39
N LYS A 161 3.87 -0.27 9.48
CA LYS A 161 4.49 -1.34 8.69
C LYS A 161 3.47 -1.92 7.72
N TYR A 162 3.97 -2.31 6.56
CA TYR A 162 3.23 -2.98 5.49
C TYR A 162 3.95 -4.30 5.21
N LEU A 163 3.23 -5.41 5.28
CA LEU A 163 3.77 -6.76 5.07
C LEU A 163 3.33 -7.27 3.71
N LEU A 164 4.30 -7.61 2.87
CA LEU A 164 4.07 -8.08 1.50
C LEU A 164 4.68 -9.47 1.32
N ASN A 165 3.94 -10.34 0.65
CA ASN A 165 4.35 -11.72 0.39
C ASN A 165 5.47 -11.82 -0.66
N GLU A 166 5.87 -13.04 -0.97
CA GLU A 166 6.98 -13.38 -1.87
C GLU A 166 6.73 -12.91 -3.32
N GLU A 167 5.46 -12.77 -3.73
CA GLU A 167 5.03 -12.21 -5.01
C GLU A 167 4.96 -10.68 -5.00
N GLY A 168 5.20 -10.06 -3.84
CA GLY A 168 5.20 -8.61 -3.66
C GLY A 168 3.80 -8.02 -3.50
N PHE A 169 2.81 -8.80 -3.12
CA PHE A 169 1.45 -8.34 -2.83
C PHE A 169 1.25 -8.01 -1.36
N LEU A 170 0.56 -6.91 -1.09
CA LEU A 170 0.23 -6.49 0.27
C LEU A 170 -0.73 -7.48 0.93
N GLU A 171 -0.38 -7.95 2.14
CA GLU A 171 -1.18 -8.89 2.93
C GLU A 171 -1.63 -8.33 4.26
N LYS A 172 -0.81 -7.48 4.91
CA LYS A 172 -1.16 -6.91 6.21
C LYS A 172 -0.67 -5.47 6.36
N ILE A 173 -1.43 -4.70 7.10
CA ILE A 173 -1.08 -3.35 7.54
C ILE A 173 -0.99 -3.37 9.06
N ILE A 174 0.18 -3.06 9.58
CA ILE A 174 0.48 -3.13 11.00
C ILE A 174 0.54 -1.72 11.58
N PRO A 175 -0.22 -1.44 12.66
CA PRO A 175 -0.23 -0.13 13.30
C PRO A 175 1.15 0.35 13.74
N PRO A 176 1.38 1.68 13.80
CA PRO A 176 2.65 2.27 14.22
C PRO A 176 3.15 1.81 15.59
N SER A 177 2.23 1.68 16.57
CA SER A 177 2.54 1.31 17.96
C SER A 177 2.85 -0.17 18.16
N THR A 178 2.58 -1.02 17.18
CA THR A 178 2.91 -2.44 17.25
C THR A 178 4.42 -2.61 17.15
N GLU A 179 5.01 -3.26 18.13
CA GLU A 179 6.46 -3.52 18.15
C GLU A 179 6.88 -4.48 17.03
N PRO A 180 8.12 -4.36 16.52
CA PRO A 180 8.59 -5.22 15.43
C PRO A 180 8.62 -6.71 15.75
N ASP A 181 8.77 -7.07 17.02
CA ASP A 181 8.78 -8.46 17.52
C ASP A 181 7.42 -8.97 17.95
N ASP A 182 6.33 -8.26 17.62
CA ASP A 182 4.98 -8.71 17.89
C ASP A 182 4.71 -10.07 17.24
N GLU A 183 4.02 -10.95 17.96
CA GLU A 183 3.75 -12.32 17.55
C GLU A 183 3.06 -12.43 16.18
N GLN A 184 2.18 -11.47 15.84
CA GLN A 184 1.51 -11.46 14.53
C GLN A 184 2.48 -11.24 13.37
N ILE A 185 3.58 -10.50 13.60
CA ILE A 185 4.64 -10.27 12.60
C ILE A 185 5.51 -11.51 12.49
N ILE A 186 5.95 -12.05 13.63
CA ILE A 186 6.78 -13.26 13.68
C ILE A 186 6.06 -14.43 13.00
N ARG A 187 4.80 -14.70 13.37
CA ARG A 187 3.99 -15.76 12.73
C ARG A 187 3.84 -15.55 11.23
N TRP A 188 3.68 -14.29 10.80
CA TRP A 188 3.57 -14.00 9.36
C TRP A 188 4.89 -14.27 8.62
N ILE A 189 6.05 -13.92 9.22
CA ILE A 189 7.36 -14.23 8.63
C ILE A 189 7.57 -15.74 8.53
N GLU A 190 7.20 -16.49 9.56
CA GLU A 190 7.45 -17.94 9.69
C GLU A 190 6.42 -18.81 8.95
N ALA A 191 5.27 -18.25 8.57
CA ALA A 191 4.25 -18.94 7.78
C ALA A 191 4.71 -19.02 6.32
N GLY A 192 5.16 -20.18 5.87
CA GLY A 192 5.60 -20.39 4.48
C GLY A 192 5.87 -21.83 4.21
#